data_9e451fc23a178f9fb15b8c287bf1cf9b
#
_entry.id   9e451fc23a178f9fb15b8c287bf1cf9b
#
_cell.length_a   1.000
_cell.length_b   1.000
_cell.length_c   1.000
_cell.angle_alpha   90.00
_cell.angle_beta   90.00
_cell.angle_gamma   90.00
#
_symmetry.space_group_name_H-M   'P 1'
#
loop_
_entity.id
_entity.type
_entity.pdbx_description
1 polymer ?
#
loop_
_entity_poly.entity_id
_entity_poly.type
_entity_poly.pdbx_seq_one_letter_code
_entity_poly.pdbx_strand_id
1 'polypeptide(L)'
;MGAADQRHFDALRAAHFPPERNYLAAHITLFHQLPPSARAELERLIHTIAADTPPPRAMLREVYSLGRGVAFRIESPDLLAIRARIAERFAGMLPAQDRGTPRLHITVQNKVTPEAARALLAELAKDFRPRPLAIAGLAAHFYRGGPWEFAFARNFRGPHARY
;
A
#
# COMPACT_ATOMS: atom_id res chain seq x y z
N MET A 1 0.57 0.30 7.74
CA MET A 1 0.14 -0.97 8.38
C MET A 1 0.34 -0.88 9.88
N GLY A 2 -0.23 -1.81 10.66
CA GLY A 2 0.09 -1.95 12.08
C GLY A 2 1.54 -2.33 12.30
N ALA A 3 2.10 -2.03 13.48
CA ALA A 3 3.53 -2.14 13.74
C ALA A 3 4.11 -3.56 13.54
N ALA A 4 3.36 -4.61 13.91
CA ALA A 4 3.82 -5.99 13.74
C ALA A 4 3.90 -6.38 12.26
N ASP A 5 2.84 -6.07 11.48
CA ASP A 5 2.82 -6.31 10.03
C ASP A 5 3.87 -5.47 9.31
N GLN A 6 4.07 -4.21 9.72
CA GLN A 6 5.09 -3.36 9.14
C GLN A 6 6.48 -3.99 9.29
N ARG A 7 6.85 -4.40 10.52
CA ARG A 7 8.15 -5.06 10.75
C ARG A 7 8.31 -6.34 9.95
N HIS A 8 7.26 -7.15 9.85
CA HIS A 8 7.29 -8.40 9.07
C HIS A 8 7.57 -8.15 7.58
N PHE A 9 6.82 -7.24 6.96
CA PHE A 9 6.98 -6.94 5.53
C PHE A 9 8.25 -6.15 5.22
N ASP A 10 8.70 -5.29 6.13
CA ASP A 10 9.99 -4.60 5.99
C ASP A 10 11.16 -5.59 6.04
N ALA A 11 11.09 -6.62 6.92
CA ALA A 11 12.08 -7.69 6.96
C ALA A 11 12.11 -8.52 5.67
N LEU A 12 10.94 -8.86 5.10
CA LEU A 12 10.86 -9.54 3.81
C LEU A 12 11.46 -8.69 2.68
N ARG A 13 11.17 -7.39 2.66
CA ARG A 13 11.78 -6.48 1.67
C ARG A 13 13.29 -6.38 1.85
N ALA A 14 13.77 -6.27 3.08
CA ALA A 14 15.21 -6.22 3.36
C ALA A 14 15.94 -7.49 2.89
N ALA A 15 15.28 -8.65 3.01
CA ALA A 15 15.85 -9.94 2.60
C ALA A 15 15.80 -10.19 1.08
N HIS A 16 14.78 -9.68 0.38
CA HIS A 16 14.46 -10.15 -0.98
C HIS A 16 14.37 -9.06 -2.04
N PHE A 17 14.15 -7.80 -1.65
CA PHE A 17 14.13 -6.69 -2.60
C PHE A 17 15.57 -6.25 -2.92
N PRO A 18 15.93 -5.94 -4.20
CA PRO A 18 17.25 -5.42 -4.52
C PRO A 18 17.58 -4.18 -3.68
N PRO A 19 18.68 -4.20 -2.89
CA PRO A 19 18.99 -3.12 -1.94
C PRO A 19 19.06 -1.75 -2.57
N GLU A 20 19.62 -1.67 -3.80
CA GLU A 20 19.78 -0.42 -4.56
C GLU A 20 18.44 0.17 -5.05
N ARG A 21 17.35 -0.55 -4.89
CA ARG A 21 15.98 -0.15 -5.29
C ARG A 21 14.98 -0.13 -4.14
N ASN A 22 15.42 -0.50 -2.94
CA ASN A 22 14.54 -0.58 -1.76
C ASN A 22 14.49 0.77 -1.01
N TYR A 23 13.89 1.77 -1.66
CA TYR A 23 13.81 3.15 -1.15
C TYR A 23 12.67 3.42 -0.17
N LEU A 24 11.69 2.52 -0.09
CA LEU A 24 10.52 2.67 0.76
C LEU A 24 10.34 1.47 1.67
N ALA A 25 9.82 1.73 2.88
CA ALA A 25 9.24 0.70 3.71
C ALA A 25 8.08 -0.01 2.99
N ALA A 26 7.73 -1.21 3.44
CA ALA A 26 6.60 -1.95 2.92
C ALA A 26 5.30 -1.12 3.01
N HIS A 27 4.52 -1.10 1.94
CA HIS A 27 3.34 -0.25 1.82
C HIS A 27 2.30 -0.86 0.88
N ILE A 28 1.10 -0.30 0.93
CA ILE A 28 0.01 -0.56 0.00
C ILE A 28 -0.19 0.72 -0.82
N THR A 29 -0.01 0.65 -2.13
CA THR A 29 -0.21 1.80 -3.02
C THR A 29 -1.69 2.00 -3.31
N LEU A 30 -2.22 3.16 -2.97
CA LEU A 30 -3.57 3.58 -3.36
C LEU A 30 -3.55 4.43 -4.63
N PHE A 31 -2.56 5.30 -4.78
CA PHE A 31 -2.33 6.13 -5.96
C PHE A 31 -0.84 6.19 -6.26
N HIS A 32 -0.49 6.16 -7.54
CA HIS A 32 0.89 6.28 -7.98
C HIS A 32 1.34 7.73 -8.02
N GLN A 33 0.42 8.64 -8.42
CA GLN A 33 0.80 10.05 -8.60
C GLN A 33 -0.40 10.99 -8.47
N LEU A 34 -0.18 12.08 -7.73
CA LEU A 34 -1.01 13.27 -7.74
C LEU A 34 -0.12 14.49 -8.01
N PRO A 35 -0.62 15.54 -8.69
CA PRO A 35 0.18 16.71 -8.97
C PRO A 35 0.56 17.45 -7.67
N PRO A 36 1.74 18.11 -7.61
CA PRO A 36 2.18 18.85 -6.42
C PRO A 36 1.17 19.91 -5.94
N SER A 37 0.41 20.51 -6.86
CA SER A 37 -0.64 21.49 -6.56
C SER A 37 -1.78 20.93 -5.71
N ALA A 38 -2.01 19.61 -5.75
CA ALA A 38 -3.05 18.94 -4.97
C ALA A 38 -2.65 18.72 -3.49
N ARG A 39 -1.39 18.94 -3.11
CA ARG A 39 -0.84 18.58 -1.80
C ARG A 39 -1.67 19.08 -0.62
N ALA A 40 -1.91 20.38 -0.56
CA ALA A 40 -2.59 20.98 0.58
C ALA A 40 -4.03 20.47 0.74
N GLU A 41 -4.71 20.25 -0.38
CA GLU A 41 -6.06 19.71 -0.40
C GLU A 41 -6.08 18.22 -0.03
N LEU A 42 -5.13 17.44 -0.55
CA LEU A 42 -4.95 16.04 -0.20
C LEU A 42 -4.69 15.86 1.30
N GLU A 43 -3.83 16.69 1.89
CA GLU A 43 -3.52 16.63 3.31
C GLU A 43 -4.77 16.89 4.18
N ARG A 44 -5.57 17.91 3.83
CA ARG A 44 -6.84 18.19 4.52
C ARG A 44 -7.84 17.03 4.38
N LEU A 45 -7.98 16.49 3.17
CA LEU A 45 -8.90 15.39 2.90
C LEU A 45 -8.48 14.12 3.67
N ILE A 46 -7.20 13.76 3.66
CA ILE A 46 -6.68 12.61 4.39
C ILE A 46 -6.83 12.81 5.91
N HIS A 47 -6.62 14.04 6.41
CA HIS A 47 -6.86 14.36 7.82
C HIS A 47 -8.33 14.09 8.21
N THR A 48 -9.28 14.57 7.42
CA THR A 48 -10.71 14.37 7.65
C THR A 48 -11.07 12.88 7.58
N ILE A 49 -10.64 12.19 6.52
CA ILE A 49 -10.91 10.74 6.37
C ILE A 49 -10.36 9.96 7.57
N ALA A 50 -9.13 10.25 7.98
CA ALA A 50 -8.49 9.52 9.07
C ALA A 50 -9.12 9.81 10.44
N ALA A 51 -9.64 11.04 10.64
CA ALA A 51 -10.33 11.40 11.87
C ALA A 51 -11.70 10.72 12.00
N ASP A 52 -12.43 10.59 10.89
CA ASP A 52 -13.83 10.14 10.88
C ASP A 52 -13.99 8.64 10.59
N THR A 53 -12.93 7.98 10.13
CA THR A 53 -12.97 6.58 9.70
C THR A 53 -12.23 5.69 10.69
N PRO A 54 -12.83 4.57 11.13
CA PRO A 54 -12.10 3.56 11.91
C PRO A 54 -11.01 2.90 11.07
N PRO A 55 -10.01 2.25 11.70
CA PRO A 55 -9.03 1.47 10.96
C PRO A 55 -9.70 0.49 9.98
N PRO A 56 -9.38 0.57 8.67
CA PRO A 56 -9.99 -0.29 7.66
C PRO A 56 -9.73 -1.76 7.93
N ARG A 57 -10.73 -2.59 7.72
CA ARG A 57 -10.57 -4.04 7.74
C ARG A 57 -9.89 -4.49 6.47
N ALA A 58 -8.87 -5.33 6.60
CA ALA A 58 -8.13 -5.88 5.49
C ALA A 58 -7.72 -7.33 5.75
N MET A 59 -7.62 -8.09 4.67
CA MET A 59 -7.18 -9.48 4.67
C MET A 59 -6.02 -9.67 3.70
N LEU A 60 -4.96 -10.32 4.15
CA LEU A 60 -3.97 -10.93 3.27
C LEU A 60 -4.59 -12.21 2.70
N ARG A 61 -4.64 -12.33 1.36
CA ARG A 61 -5.33 -13.43 0.69
C ARG A 61 -4.42 -14.46 0.08
N GLU A 62 -3.35 -14.02 -0.56
CA GLU A 62 -2.43 -14.91 -1.28
C GLU A 62 -1.08 -14.25 -1.51
N VAL A 63 -0.08 -15.07 -1.72
CA VAL A 63 1.21 -14.67 -2.30
C VAL A 63 1.13 -14.92 -3.80
N TYR A 64 1.53 -13.95 -4.63
CA TYR A 64 1.44 -14.08 -6.07
C TYR A 64 2.61 -13.45 -6.81
N SER A 65 2.77 -13.86 -8.07
CA SER A 65 3.85 -13.41 -8.94
C SER A 65 3.53 -12.04 -9.57
N LEU A 66 4.54 -11.17 -9.60
CA LEU A 66 4.59 -9.97 -10.44
C LEU A 66 5.38 -10.22 -11.75
N GLY A 67 5.70 -11.47 -12.08
CA GLY A 67 6.58 -11.85 -13.19
C GLY A 67 8.06 -11.75 -12.82
N ARG A 68 8.52 -10.59 -12.41
CA ARG A 68 9.89 -10.32 -11.95
C ARG A 68 9.95 -9.93 -10.48
N GLY A 69 9.06 -10.47 -9.68
CA GLY A 69 8.96 -10.21 -8.25
C GLY A 69 7.77 -10.92 -7.63
N VAL A 70 7.58 -10.70 -6.33
CA VAL A 70 6.56 -11.33 -5.50
C VAL A 70 5.84 -10.29 -4.66
N ALA A 71 4.53 -10.43 -4.53
CA ALA A 71 3.69 -9.59 -3.72
C ALA A 71 2.64 -10.40 -2.95
N PHE A 72 2.08 -9.79 -1.91
CA PHE A 72 0.94 -10.30 -1.16
C PHE A 72 -0.32 -9.54 -1.57
N ARG A 73 -1.34 -10.26 -2.04
CA ARG A 73 -2.64 -9.67 -2.39
C ARG A 73 -3.43 -9.32 -1.13
N ILE A 74 -4.03 -8.14 -1.16
CA ILE A 74 -4.86 -7.63 -0.09
C ILE A 74 -6.30 -7.47 -0.59
N GLU A 75 -7.24 -7.87 0.23
CA GLU A 75 -8.64 -7.60 0.06
C GLU A 75 -9.09 -6.66 1.18
N SER A 76 -9.60 -5.49 0.80
CA SER A 76 -10.12 -4.48 1.73
C SER A 76 -11.15 -3.59 1.04
N PRO A 77 -12.44 -3.93 1.11
CA PRO A 77 -13.49 -3.04 0.64
C PRO A 77 -13.44 -1.65 1.30
N ASP A 78 -13.05 -1.60 2.57
CA ASP A 78 -12.94 -0.35 3.33
C ASP A 78 -11.84 0.56 2.74
N LEU A 79 -10.65 0.03 2.41
CA LEU A 79 -9.59 0.80 1.74
C LEU A 79 -9.99 1.23 0.33
N LEU A 80 -10.70 0.39 -0.40
CA LEU A 80 -11.21 0.75 -1.73
C LEU A 80 -12.24 1.87 -1.64
N ALA A 81 -13.10 1.88 -0.62
CA ALA A 81 -14.04 2.97 -0.38
C ALA A 81 -13.33 4.29 -0.05
N ILE A 82 -12.29 4.24 0.79
CA ILE A 82 -11.44 5.41 1.09
C ILE A 82 -10.77 5.91 -0.20
N ARG A 83 -10.21 5.01 -0.98
CA ARG A 83 -9.59 5.36 -2.27
C ARG A 83 -10.59 6.00 -3.23
N ALA A 84 -11.82 5.48 -3.31
CA ALA A 84 -12.86 6.05 -4.16
C ALA A 84 -13.20 7.49 -3.77
N ARG A 85 -13.32 7.80 -2.47
CA ARG A 85 -13.52 9.18 -1.97
C ARG A 85 -12.39 10.12 -2.39
N ILE A 86 -11.13 9.65 -2.31
CA ILE A 86 -9.98 10.44 -2.75
C ILE A 86 -9.99 10.61 -4.28
N ALA A 87 -10.27 9.53 -5.03
CA ALA A 87 -10.32 9.56 -6.49
C ALA A 87 -11.40 10.50 -7.01
N GLU A 88 -12.58 10.51 -6.40
CA GLU A 88 -13.67 11.43 -6.74
C GLU A 88 -13.24 12.89 -6.58
N ARG A 89 -12.57 13.22 -5.47
CA ARG A 89 -12.09 14.58 -5.21
C ARG A 89 -11.07 15.08 -6.22
N PHE A 90 -10.23 14.17 -6.74
CA PHE A 90 -9.16 14.50 -7.68
C PHE A 90 -9.38 13.91 -9.08
N ALA A 91 -10.62 13.63 -9.47
CA ALA A 91 -10.95 12.92 -10.71
C ALA A 91 -10.29 13.51 -11.97
N GLY A 92 -10.27 14.84 -12.09
CA GLY A 92 -9.65 15.53 -13.23
C GLY A 92 -8.11 15.56 -13.21
N MET A 93 -7.48 15.11 -12.13
CA MET A 93 -6.02 15.18 -11.93
C MET A 93 -5.36 13.80 -11.92
N LEU A 94 -6.14 12.71 -11.96
CA LEU A 94 -5.59 11.36 -11.89
C LEU A 94 -4.98 10.93 -13.23
N PRO A 95 -3.75 10.39 -13.23
CA PRO A 95 -3.17 9.75 -14.41
C PRO A 95 -3.97 8.50 -14.79
N ALA A 96 -3.83 8.05 -16.02
CA ALA A 96 -4.61 6.92 -16.56
C ALA A 96 -4.51 5.66 -15.68
N GLN A 97 -3.31 5.35 -15.18
CA GLN A 97 -3.07 4.19 -14.30
C GLN A 97 -3.81 4.25 -12.95
N ASP A 98 -4.21 5.44 -12.50
CA ASP A 98 -4.91 5.62 -11.22
C ASP A 98 -6.43 5.78 -11.34
N ARG A 99 -6.99 5.75 -12.57
CA ARG A 99 -8.42 5.92 -12.80
C ARG A 99 -9.26 4.68 -12.52
N GLY A 100 -8.65 3.49 -12.64
CA GLY A 100 -9.33 2.21 -12.37
C GLY A 100 -9.32 1.80 -10.91
N THR A 101 -9.96 0.66 -10.60
CA THR A 101 -9.86 0.02 -9.28
C THR A 101 -8.52 -0.71 -9.17
N PRO A 102 -7.67 -0.39 -8.19
CA PRO A 102 -6.38 -1.03 -8.05
C PRO A 102 -6.51 -2.45 -7.48
N ARG A 103 -5.55 -3.29 -7.83
CA ARG A 103 -5.31 -4.52 -7.09
C ARG A 103 -4.42 -4.20 -5.90
N LEU A 104 -4.98 -4.13 -4.70
CA LEU A 104 -4.23 -3.82 -3.50
C LEU A 104 -3.23 -4.93 -3.18
N HIS A 105 -1.97 -4.56 -2.92
CA HIS A 105 -0.91 -5.52 -2.61
C HIS A 105 0.25 -4.89 -1.85
N ILE A 106 1.06 -5.74 -1.22
CA ILE A 106 2.36 -5.38 -0.64
C ILE A 106 3.43 -6.10 -1.44
N THR A 107 4.31 -5.35 -2.10
CA THR A 107 5.45 -5.90 -2.84
C THR A 107 6.61 -6.18 -1.89
N VAL A 108 7.12 -7.39 -1.88
CA VAL A 108 8.30 -7.79 -1.10
C VAL A 108 9.54 -8.03 -1.96
N GLN A 109 9.36 -8.24 -3.26
CA GLN A 109 10.45 -8.40 -4.22
C GLN A 109 9.98 -7.87 -5.58
N ASN A 110 10.84 -7.14 -6.30
CA ASN A 110 10.61 -6.74 -7.69
C ASN A 110 11.93 -6.47 -8.41
N LYS A 111 11.89 -6.42 -9.75
CA LYS A 111 13.07 -6.15 -10.60
C LYS A 111 14.19 -7.19 -10.47
N VAL A 112 13.85 -8.42 -10.13
CA VAL A 112 14.75 -9.58 -10.13
C VAL A 112 14.55 -10.44 -11.40
N THR A 113 15.32 -11.53 -11.53
CA THR A 113 15.10 -12.50 -12.62
C THR A 113 13.78 -13.28 -12.38
N PRO A 114 13.13 -13.77 -13.45
CA PRO A 114 11.94 -14.62 -13.29
C PRO A 114 12.19 -15.89 -12.46
N GLU A 115 13.41 -16.45 -12.52
CA GLU A 115 13.83 -17.61 -11.73
C GLU A 115 13.85 -17.30 -10.24
N ALA A 116 14.48 -16.17 -9.86
CA ALA A 116 14.52 -15.72 -8.46
C ALA A 116 13.11 -15.41 -7.94
N ALA A 117 12.24 -14.81 -8.77
CA ALA A 117 10.85 -14.56 -8.41
C ALA A 117 10.06 -15.85 -8.17
N ARG A 118 10.22 -16.85 -9.04
CA ARG A 118 9.56 -18.17 -8.88
C ARG A 118 10.03 -18.90 -7.62
N ALA A 119 11.32 -18.85 -7.32
CA ALA A 119 11.88 -19.48 -6.12
C ALA A 119 11.30 -18.87 -4.85
N LEU A 120 11.27 -17.54 -4.74
CA LEU A 120 10.70 -16.84 -3.59
C LEU A 120 9.19 -17.07 -3.47
N LEU A 121 8.46 -17.07 -4.59
CA LEU A 121 7.03 -17.37 -4.60
C LEU A 121 6.74 -18.74 -4.00
N ALA A 122 7.48 -19.77 -4.44
CA ALA A 122 7.33 -21.13 -3.92
C ALA A 122 7.63 -21.22 -2.43
N GLU A 123 8.67 -20.53 -1.95
CA GLU A 123 9.04 -20.47 -0.54
C GLU A 123 7.94 -19.82 0.31
N LEU A 124 7.51 -18.62 -0.06
CA LEU A 124 6.53 -17.86 0.73
C LEU A 124 5.12 -18.45 0.66
N ALA A 125 4.73 -19.06 -0.46
CA ALA A 125 3.41 -19.66 -0.62
C ALA A 125 3.24 -20.97 0.17
N LYS A 126 4.33 -21.69 0.47
CA LYS A 126 4.30 -23.02 1.13
C LYS A 126 3.54 -22.98 2.45
N ASP A 127 3.85 -22.02 3.30
CA ASP A 127 3.30 -21.92 4.66
C ASP A 127 2.31 -20.76 4.82
N PHE A 128 2.04 -20.04 3.74
CA PHE A 128 1.11 -18.92 3.78
C PHE A 128 -0.32 -19.38 4.10
N ARG A 129 -0.97 -18.67 5.00
CA ARG A 129 -2.42 -18.80 5.27
C ARG A 129 -3.05 -17.40 5.25
N PRO A 130 -4.25 -17.26 4.66
CA PRO A 130 -4.99 -16.01 4.73
C PRO A 130 -5.17 -15.55 6.17
N ARG A 131 -4.93 -14.27 6.44
CA ARG A 131 -5.06 -13.68 7.77
C ARG A 131 -5.43 -12.20 7.73
N PRO A 132 -6.00 -11.66 8.81
CA PRO A 132 -6.20 -10.22 8.94
C PRO A 132 -4.87 -9.45 8.80
N LEU A 133 -4.96 -8.26 8.23
CA LEU A 133 -3.88 -7.27 8.12
C LEU A 133 -4.31 -6.00 8.83
N ALA A 134 -3.51 -5.54 9.79
CA ALA A 134 -3.79 -4.29 10.50
C ALA A 134 -3.43 -3.08 9.64
N ILE A 135 -4.38 -2.19 9.42
CA ILE A 135 -4.20 -0.91 8.71
C ILE A 135 -4.19 0.22 9.74
N ALA A 136 -3.09 0.95 9.84
CA ALA A 136 -2.91 2.00 10.85
C ALA A 136 -3.26 3.40 10.33
N GLY A 137 -2.96 3.71 9.05
CA GLY A 137 -3.15 5.05 8.53
C GLY A 137 -2.83 5.18 7.04
N LEU A 138 -2.87 6.42 6.58
CA LEU A 138 -2.52 6.83 5.23
C LEU A 138 -1.26 7.70 5.27
N ALA A 139 -0.41 7.56 4.27
CA ALA A 139 0.80 8.38 4.10
C ALA A 139 0.93 8.89 2.67
N ALA A 140 1.57 10.03 2.52
CA ALA A 140 1.94 10.60 1.23
C ALA A 140 3.45 10.85 1.19
N HIS A 141 4.04 10.71 -0.01
CA HIS A 141 5.44 10.92 -0.26
C HIS A 141 5.63 11.76 -1.52
N PHE A 142 6.72 12.52 -1.57
CA PHE A 142 7.17 13.17 -2.79
C PHE A 142 8.05 12.22 -3.59
N TYR A 143 7.78 12.09 -4.88
CA TYR A 143 8.68 11.41 -5.81
C TYR A 143 9.74 12.41 -6.31
N ARG A 144 11.02 12.12 -6.02
CA ARG A 144 12.16 12.96 -6.37
C ARG A 144 13.02 12.37 -7.49
N GLY A 145 12.42 11.53 -8.35
CA GLY A 145 13.15 10.92 -9.47
C GLY A 145 13.90 9.63 -9.13
N GLY A 146 13.73 9.09 -7.94
CA GLY A 146 14.35 7.87 -7.42
C GLY A 146 13.96 7.70 -5.97
N PRO A 147 14.61 8.39 -5.01
CA PRO A 147 14.21 8.38 -3.62
C PRO A 147 12.83 9.01 -3.43
N TRP A 148 12.05 8.41 -2.50
CA TRP A 148 10.78 8.97 -2.06
C TRP A 148 10.99 9.72 -0.75
N GLU A 149 10.58 10.97 -0.71
CA GLU A 149 10.66 11.83 0.47
C GLU A 149 9.32 11.81 1.20
N PHE A 150 9.34 11.52 2.49
CA PHE A 150 8.13 11.55 3.32
C PHE A 150 7.51 12.96 3.34
N ALA A 151 6.22 13.05 3.07
CA ALA A 151 5.48 14.31 3.13
C ALA A 151 4.65 14.43 4.41
N PHE A 152 3.73 13.50 4.64
CA PHE A 152 2.89 13.45 5.85
C PHE A 152 2.23 12.07 6.00
N ALA A 153 1.74 11.79 7.22
CA ALA A 153 0.92 10.64 7.51
C ALA A 153 -0.19 10.98 8.51
N ARG A 154 -1.32 10.24 8.46
CA ARG A 154 -2.41 10.35 9.42
C ARG A 154 -2.91 8.96 9.78
N ASN A 155 -2.99 8.68 11.07
CA ASN A 155 -3.56 7.43 11.58
C ASN A 155 -5.07 7.53 11.66
N PHE A 156 -5.76 6.42 11.39
CA PHE A 156 -7.20 6.31 11.56
C PHE A 156 -7.58 6.40 13.04
N ARG A 157 -8.59 7.21 13.36
CA ARG A 157 -9.05 7.48 14.72
C ARG A 157 -10.57 7.42 14.87
N GLY A 158 -11.30 7.22 13.77
CA GLY A 158 -12.75 7.17 13.80
C GLY A 158 -13.25 6.04 14.70
N PRO A 159 -14.41 6.21 15.35
CA PRO A 159 -15.01 5.18 16.17
C PRO A 159 -15.44 3.99 15.30
N HIS A 160 -15.25 2.77 15.82
CA HIS A 160 -15.90 1.61 15.23
C HIS A 160 -17.42 1.78 15.35
N ALA A 161 -18.15 1.47 14.28
CA ALA A 161 -19.60 1.42 14.35
C ALA A 161 -19.99 0.47 15.49
N ARG A 162 -20.73 0.99 16.47
CA ARG A 162 -21.35 0.14 17.48
C ARG A 162 -22.57 -0.50 16.80
N TYR A 163 -22.54 -1.79 16.60
CA TYR A 163 -23.70 -2.60 16.22
C TYR A 163 -24.51 -2.91 17.47
#